data_f4ac343569cbe2add8ac7304dabed55a
#
_entry.id   f4ac343569cbe2add8ac7304dabed55a
#
_cell.length_a   1.000
_cell.length_b   1.000
_cell.length_c   1.000
_cell.angle_alpha   90.00
_cell.angle_beta   90.00
_cell.angle_gamma   90.00
#
_symmetry.space_group_name_H-M   'P 1'
#
loop_
_entity.id
_entity.type
_entity.pdbx_description
1 polymer ?
#
loop_
_entity_poly.entity_id
_entity_poly.type
_entity_poly.pdbx_seq_one_letter_code
_entity_poly.pdbx_strand_id
1 'polypeptide(L)'
;MELDPHLPWGVVRPRDGGRTLPAVRHGDDAIVLATLATAGLLPPDADLTQALHEPELNALIELGPAAWAELRERLREIVSAGAVPAFARVALADCDAVLPVRPAGFVDFYASLEHATNFGRIFRPGRPPVRENWRAMPVGYHGRASSLAVSGTPVRRPRGQVALGELAATRELDLECELGYVCGPGAVGPIGIDRAGDHIFGVVIVNDWSARDIQRVEYEPLGPLNGKSFATSMSAWITPLDAPSGARVAPPAQNPVPAAYLCASSPWLLDVALEVEVNGEVLSRPRARELYWAPAQMLAHMTVNGARLSAGDIFATGTISGAQPGTEGSLAELWRGERWLADGDEVVLRGRAGGVELGEVRGRVIAAHA
;
A
#
# COMPACT_ATOMS: atom_id res chain seq x y z
N MET A 1 -5.80 11.96 25.76
CA MET A 1 -5.32 11.22 24.57
C MET A 1 -6.56 10.64 23.94
N GLU A 2 -6.99 11.21 22.84
CA GLU A 2 -8.16 10.73 22.12
C GLU A 2 -7.83 9.32 21.61
N LEU A 3 -8.60 8.35 22.06
CA LEU A 3 -8.40 6.94 21.70
C LEU A 3 -8.62 6.83 20.21
N ASP A 4 -7.66 6.24 19.49
CA ASP A 4 -7.77 6.02 18.03
C ASP A 4 -9.00 5.13 17.75
N PRO A 5 -10.16 5.70 17.34
CA PRO A 5 -11.39 4.93 17.13
C PRO A 5 -11.31 4.05 15.87
N HIS A 6 -10.19 4.10 15.15
CA HIS A 6 -10.08 3.56 13.80
C HIS A 6 -9.61 2.11 13.78
N LEU A 7 -8.98 1.62 14.85
CA LEU A 7 -8.60 0.22 15.05
C LEU A 7 -8.02 -0.42 13.79
N PRO A 8 -6.87 0.05 13.29
CA PRO A 8 -6.27 -0.54 12.10
C PRO A 8 -5.88 -2.00 12.33
N TRP A 9 -6.04 -2.82 11.28
CA TRP A 9 -5.77 -4.24 11.29
C TRP A 9 -4.28 -4.52 11.14
N GLY A 10 -3.75 -5.48 11.86
CA GLY A 10 -2.37 -5.93 11.70
C GLY A 10 -2.18 -7.32 12.24
N VAL A 11 -0.93 -7.71 12.25
CA VAL A 11 -0.47 -8.96 12.82
C VAL A 11 0.74 -8.67 13.71
N VAL A 12 0.77 -9.22 14.88
CA VAL A 12 1.86 -9.03 15.83
C VAL A 12 2.53 -10.35 16.17
N ARG A 13 3.84 -10.31 16.36
CA ARG A 13 4.64 -11.42 16.87
C ARG A 13 5.29 -11.00 18.17
N PRO A 14 4.84 -11.51 19.32
CA PRO A 14 5.45 -11.23 20.61
C PRO A 14 6.93 -11.65 20.63
N ARG A 15 7.80 -10.80 21.18
CA ARG A 15 9.25 -11.07 21.24
C ARG A 15 9.64 -12.13 22.25
N ASP A 16 8.76 -12.50 23.15
CA ASP A 16 8.93 -13.60 24.09
C ASP A 16 8.82 -14.99 23.46
N GLY A 17 8.60 -15.08 22.12
CA GLY A 17 8.47 -16.32 21.37
C GLY A 17 7.03 -16.80 21.18
N GLY A 18 6.04 -15.95 21.42
CA GLY A 18 4.64 -16.22 21.16
C GLY A 18 4.31 -16.41 19.65
N ARG A 19 3.12 -16.97 19.38
CA ARG A 19 2.62 -17.13 18.01
C ARG A 19 2.34 -15.77 17.37
N THR A 20 2.54 -15.70 16.05
CA THR A 20 2.07 -14.58 15.24
C THR A 20 0.54 -14.63 15.15
N LEU A 21 -0.15 -13.54 15.50
CA LEU A 21 -1.61 -13.50 15.58
C LEU A 21 -2.19 -12.18 15.07
N PRO A 22 -3.38 -12.22 14.44
CA PRO A 22 -4.15 -11.05 14.08
C PRO A 22 -4.46 -10.16 15.29
N ALA A 23 -4.33 -8.86 15.09
CA ALA A 23 -4.58 -7.86 16.10
C ALA A 23 -5.17 -6.58 15.47
N VAL A 24 -5.75 -5.72 16.30
CA VAL A 24 -6.01 -4.32 15.97
C VAL A 24 -5.14 -3.44 16.85
N ARG A 25 -4.66 -2.33 16.31
CA ARG A 25 -3.91 -1.33 17.07
C ARG A 25 -4.86 -0.42 17.82
N HIS A 26 -4.54 -0.15 19.08
CA HIS A 26 -5.23 0.82 19.92
C HIS A 26 -4.20 1.57 20.78
N GLY A 27 -3.85 2.78 20.37
CA GLY A 27 -2.77 3.55 20.96
C GLY A 27 -1.42 2.85 20.81
N ASP A 28 -0.75 2.60 21.93
CA ASP A 28 0.54 1.91 21.99
C ASP A 28 0.41 0.39 22.22
N ASP A 29 -0.83 -0.14 22.17
CA ASP A 29 -1.13 -1.54 22.35
C ASP A 29 -1.64 -2.18 21.05
N ALA A 30 -1.37 -3.46 20.91
CA ALA A 30 -2.08 -4.38 20.03
C ALA A 30 -3.13 -5.14 20.84
N ILE A 31 -4.37 -5.20 20.36
CA ILE A 31 -5.42 -6.05 20.91
C ILE A 31 -5.47 -7.32 20.10
N VAL A 32 -5.08 -8.44 20.68
CA VAL A 32 -4.99 -9.75 20.02
C VAL A 32 -6.38 -10.36 19.87
N LEU A 33 -6.84 -10.56 18.65
CA LEU A 33 -8.21 -10.93 18.33
C LEU A 33 -8.53 -12.38 18.73
N ALA A 34 -7.62 -13.32 18.53
CA ALA A 34 -7.78 -14.72 18.93
C ALA A 34 -8.06 -14.86 20.44
N THR A 35 -7.44 -14.01 21.25
CA THR A 35 -7.61 -13.99 22.69
C THR A 35 -9.02 -13.50 23.08
N LEU A 36 -9.54 -12.47 22.39
CA LEU A 36 -10.91 -12.00 22.58
C LEU A 36 -11.94 -13.06 22.14
N ALA A 37 -11.69 -13.74 21.02
CA ALA A 37 -12.54 -14.83 20.53
C ALA A 37 -12.60 -15.97 21.54
N THR A 38 -11.45 -16.42 22.06
CA THR A 38 -11.36 -17.47 23.09
C THR A 38 -12.10 -17.10 24.39
N ALA A 39 -12.11 -15.80 24.74
CA ALA A 39 -12.83 -15.30 25.90
C ALA A 39 -14.35 -15.11 25.65
N GLY A 40 -14.88 -15.43 24.48
CA GLY A 40 -16.29 -15.27 24.12
C GLY A 40 -16.74 -13.81 23.99
N LEU A 41 -15.82 -12.89 23.74
CA LEU A 41 -16.10 -11.45 23.64
C LEU A 41 -16.41 -11.00 22.20
N LEU A 42 -16.11 -11.83 21.20
CA LEU A 42 -16.42 -11.59 19.79
C LEU A 42 -17.65 -12.38 19.33
N PRO A 43 -18.23 -12.09 18.17
CA PRO A 43 -19.35 -12.84 17.61
C PRO A 43 -19.08 -14.35 17.63
N PRO A 44 -20.05 -15.19 18.01
CA PRO A 44 -19.89 -16.63 18.13
C PRO A 44 -19.97 -17.33 16.75
N ASP A 45 -18.98 -17.06 15.89
CA ASP A 45 -18.84 -17.61 14.56
C ASP A 45 -17.59 -18.50 14.49
N ALA A 46 -17.76 -19.73 14.00
CA ALA A 46 -16.68 -20.71 13.95
C ALA A 46 -15.61 -20.37 12.91
N ASP A 47 -16.02 -19.89 11.74
CA ASP A 47 -15.11 -19.52 10.65
C ASP A 47 -14.32 -18.26 11.04
N LEU A 48 -14.98 -17.27 11.67
CA LEU A 48 -14.30 -16.11 12.23
C LEU A 48 -13.29 -16.55 13.31
N THR A 49 -13.71 -17.39 14.26
CA THR A 49 -12.82 -17.87 15.31
C THR A 49 -11.60 -18.57 14.72
N GLN A 50 -11.78 -19.43 13.73
CA GLN A 50 -10.67 -20.08 13.03
C GLN A 50 -9.75 -19.06 12.34
N ALA A 51 -10.31 -18.12 11.59
CA ALA A 51 -9.56 -17.10 10.86
C ALA A 51 -8.68 -16.22 11.78
N LEU A 52 -9.16 -15.95 13.00
CA LEU A 52 -8.42 -15.16 13.99
C LEU A 52 -7.25 -15.92 14.66
N HIS A 53 -7.14 -17.22 14.44
CA HIS A 53 -6.02 -18.06 14.91
C HIS A 53 -4.96 -18.32 13.81
N GLU A 54 -5.20 -17.85 12.58
CA GLU A 54 -4.22 -17.92 11.49
C GLU A 54 -3.11 -16.88 11.69
N PRO A 55 -1.90 -17.12 11.18
CA PRO A 55 -0.76 -16.21 11.37
C PRO A 55 -0.83 -14.94 10.50
N GLU A 56 -1.73 -14.87 9.52
CA GLU A 56 -1.97 -13.73 8.64
C GLU A 56 -3.47 -13.40 8.57
N LEU A 57 -3.80 -12.19 8.08
CA LEU A 57 -5.20 -11.75 7.94
C LEU A 57 -5.94 -12.36 6.74
N ASN A 58 -5.29 -13.12 5.87
CA ASN A 58 -5.89 -13.64 4.62
C ASN A 58 -7.20 -14.40 4.87
N ALA A 59 -7.27 -15.25 5.90
CA ALA A 59 -8.49 -15.98 6.24
C ALA A 59 -9.62 -15.04 6.72
N LEU A 60 -9.30 -14.02 7.53
CA LEU A 60 -10.27 -13.00 7.94
C LEU A 60 -10.77 -12.19 6.73
N ILE A 61 -9.88 -11.83 5.82
CA ILE A 61 -10.21 -11.08 4.61
C ILE A 61 -11.16 -11.88 3.71
N GLU A 62 -10.98 -13.20 3.63
CA GLU A 62 -11.84 -14.09 2.82
C GLU A 62 -13.29 -14.16 3.32
N LEU A 63 -13.55 -13.89 4.62
CA LEU A 63 -14.91 -13.86 5.18
C LEU A 63 -15.81 -12.75 4.60
N GLY A 64 -15.21 -11.70 4.06
CA GLY A 64 -15.90 -10.64 3.33
C GLY A 64 -16.48 -9.51 4.17
N PRO A 65 -17.06 -8.49 3.50
CA PRO A 65 -17.40 -7.21 4.11
C PRO A 65 -18.39 -7.29 5.29
N ALA A 66 -19.34 -8.22 5.27
CA ALA A 66 -20.31 -8.38 6.36
C ALA A 66 -19.63 -8.82 7.66
N ALA A 67 -18.76 -9.82 7.60
CA ALA A 67 -18.01 -10.30 8.76
C ALA A 67 -17.02 -9.22 9.27
N TRP A 68 -16.38 -8.48 8.36
CA TRP A 68 -15.50 -7.37 8.77
C TRP A 68 -16.26 -6.28 9.51
N ALA A 69 -17.43 -5.88 9.00
CA ALA A 69 -18.26 -4.84 9.62
C ALA A 69 -18.75 -5.25 11.01
N GLU A 70 -19.25 -6.47 11.17
CA GLU A 70 -19.71 -7.02 12.44
C GLU A 70 -18.59 -7.08 13.47
N LEU A 71 -17.43 -7.62 13.08
CA LEU A 71 -16.26 -7.68 13.97
C LEU A 71 -15.80 -6.28 14.38
N ARG A 72 -15.73 -5.32 13.43
CA ARG A 72 -15.33 -3.95 13.73
C ARG A 72 -16.30 -3.25 14.71
N GLU A 73 -17.59 -3.40 14.49
CA GLU A 73 -18.59 -2.83 15.38
C GLU A 73 -18.41 -3.37 16.81
N ARG A 74 -18.25 -4.68 16.93
CA ARG A 74 -18.00 -5.31 18.23
C ARG A 74 -16.72 -4.84 18.90
N LEU A 75 -15.65 -4.66 18.14
CA LEU A 75 -14.38 -4.13 18.66
C LEU A 75 -14.51 -2.68 19.13
N ARG A 76 -15.24 -1.83 18.38
CA ARG A 76 -15.52 -0.45 18.80
C ARG A 76 -16.32 -0.41 20.12
N GLU A 77 -17.34 -1.26 20.28
CA GLU A 77 -18.11 -1.38 21.53
C GLU A 77 -17.19 -1.71 22.72
N ILE A 78 -16.35 -2.76 22.56
CA ILE A 78 -15.44 -3.21 23.63
C ILE A 78 -14.44 -2.10 24.01
N VAL A 79 -13.86 -1.43 23.01
CA VAL A 79 -12.88 -0.37 23.22
C VAL A 79 -13.52 0.87 23.83
N SER A 80 -14.67 1.32 23.32
CA SER A 80 -15.38 2.50 23.83
C SER A 80 -15.89 2.30 25.26
N ALA A 81 -16.25 1.08 25.63
CA ALA A 81 -16.63 0.73 26.99
C ALA A 81 -15.42 0.58 27.94
N GLY A 82 -14.20 0.70 27.47
CA GLY A 82 -13.00 0.42 28.25
C GLY A 82 -12.89 -1.05 28.69
N ALA A 83 -13.60 -1.95 27.99
CA ALA A 83 -13.79 -3.35 28.39
C ALA A 83 -12.77 -4.31 27.77
N VAL A 84 -11.68 -3.79 27.15
CA VAL A 84 -10.61 -4.65 26.63
C VAL A 84 -9.85 -5.29 27.78
N PRO A 85 -9.87 -6.62 27.93
CA PRO A 85 -9.18 -7.30 29.02
C PRO A 85 -7.65 -7.11 28.94
N ALA A 86 -7.00 -7.03 30.10
CA ALA A 86 -5.54 -6.88 30.13
C ALA A 86 -4.80 -8.03 29.42
N PHE A 87 -5.32 -9.25 29.51
CA PHE A 87 -4.72 -10.44 28.87
C PHE A 87 -4.83 -10.44 27.33
N ALA A 88 -5.66 -9.57 26.74
CA ALA A 88 -5.78 -9.42 25.29
C ALA A 88 -4.92 -8.27 24.75
N ARG A 89 -4.27 -7.50 25.60
CA ARG A 89 -3.39 -6.39 25.23
C ARG A 89 -1.94 -6.82 25.24
N VAL A 90 -1.20 -6.42 24.23
CA VAL A 90 0.25 -6.58 24.16
C VAL A 90 0.81 -5.21 23.74
N ALA A 91 1.78 -4.70 24.52
CA ALA A 91 2.42 -3.44 24.16
C ALA A 91 3.15 -3.58 22.81
N LEU A 92 3.01 -2.60 21.91
CA LEU A 92 3.68 -2.61 20.62
C LEU A 92 5.22 -2.67 20.76
N ALA A 93 5.74 -2.10 21.86
CA ALA A 93 7.16 -2.18 22.19
C ALA A 93 7.66 -3.62 22.45
N ASP A 94 6.76 -4.55 22.81
CA ASP A 94 7.08 -5.95 23.09
C ASP A 94 6.79 -6.87 21.90
N CYS A 95 6.43 -6.31 20.74
CA CYS A 95 6.13 -7.03 19.53
C CYS A 95 7.07 -6.66 18.39
N ASP A 96 7.28 -7.62 17.49
CA ASP A 96 7.77 -7.33 16.15
C ASP A 96 6.59 -7.10 15.21
N ALA A 97 6.67 -6.05 14.40
CA ALA A 97 5.80 -5.88 13.25
C ALA A 97 6.13 -6.93 12.19
N VAL A 98 5.10 -7.51 11.57
CA VAL A 98 5.24 -8.47 10.47
C VAL A 98 4.30 -8.07 9.34
N LEU A 99 4.48 -8.64 8.14
CA LEU A 99 3.51 -8.43 7.07
C LEU A 99 2.14 -8.94 7.51
N PRO A 100 1.08 -8.10 7.44
CA PRO A 100 -0.24 -8.48 7.91
C PRO A 100 -0.95 -9.49 6.98
N VAL A 101 -0.50 -9.59 5.73
CA VAL A 101 -1.04 -10.49 4.72
C VAL A 101 0.09 -11.19 3.97
N ARG A 102 -0.24 -12.33 3.36
CA ARG A 102 0.61 -13.03 2.39
C ARG A 102 -0.04 -12.96 1.01
N PRO A 103 0.29 -11.94 0.19
CA PRO A 103 -0.31 -11.77 -1.12
C PRO A 103 0.17 -12.86 -2.09
N ALA A 104 -0.75 -13.38 -2.90
CA ALA A 104 -0.43 -14.22 -4.05
C ALA A 104 -0.01 -13.37 -5.25
N GLY A 105 -0.60 -12.15 -5.36
CA GLY A 105 -0.33 -11.17 -6.39
C GLY A 105 0.00 -9.79 -5.83
N PHE A 106 0.87 -9.07 -6.54
CA PHE A 106 1.14 -7.66 -6.35
C PHE A 106 1.12 -6.97 -7.72
N VAL A 107 0.29 -5.96 -7.87
CA VAL A 107 0.21 -5.14 -9.09
C VAL A 107 0.51 -3.71 -8.71
N ASP A 108 1.44 -3.09 -9.41
CA ASP A 108 1.73 -1.69 -9.23
C ASP A 108 1.23 -0.91 -10.46
N PHE A 109 0.36 0.07 -10.19
CA PHE A 109 -0.22 0.92 -11.21
C PHE A 109 0.61 2.19 -11.44
N TYR A 110 0.10 3.05 -12.28
CA TYR A 110 0.73 4.30 -12.67
C TYR A 110 -0.34 5.39 -12.73
N ALA A 111 -1.02 5.62 -11.57
CA ALA A 111 -2.30 6.34 -11.53
C ALA A 111 -2.19 7.86 -11.47
N SER A 112 -1.00 8.44 -11.21
CA SER A 112 -0.78 9.89 -11.13
C SER A 112 -0.44 10.48 -12.49
N LEU A 113 -1.22 11.47 -12.94
CA LEU A 113 -0.97 12.19 -14.20
C LEU A 113 0.34 13.00 -14.15
N GLU A 114 0.59 13.64 -13.00
CA GLU A 114 1.79 14.47 -12.83
C GLU A 114 3.05 13.60 -12.84
N HIS A 115 3.04 12.49 -12.09
CA HIS A 115 4.14 11.55 -12.11
C HIS A 115 4.38 10.99 -13.53
N ALA A 116 3.31 10.54 -14.22
CA ALA A 116 3.41 10.05 -15.61
C ALA A 116 4.01 11.09 -16.56
N THR A 117 3.64 12.36 -16.37
CA THR A 117 4.14 13.48 -17.16
C THR A 117 5.62 13.75 -16.88
N ASN A 118 6.01 13.82 -15.61
CA ASN A 118 7.37 14.11 -15.19
C ASN A 118 8.33 12.99 -15.62
N PHE A 119 7.95 11.75 -15.37
CA PHE A 119 8.75 10.59 -15.82
C PHE A 119 8.83 10.48 -17.34
N GLY A 120 7.76 10.84 -18.05
CA GLY A 120 7.81 10.92 -19.50
C GLY A 120 8.85 11.92 -20.00
N ARG A 121 8.99 13.06 -19.34
CA ARG A 121 10.01 14.08 -19.66
C ARG A 121 11.43 13.61 -19.32
N ILE A 122 11.60 12.95 -18.15
CA ILE A 122 12.91 12.47 -17.68
C ILE A 122 13.40 11.27 -18.51
N PHE A 123 12.56 10.26 -18.71
CA PHE A 123 12.96 8.99 -19.31
C PHE A 123 12.79 8.94 -20.84
N ARG A 124 11.96 9.79 -21.42
CA ARG A 124 11.65 9.80 -22.87
C ARG A 124 11.68 11.21 -23.46
N PRO A 125 12.80 11.93 -23.32
CA PRO A 125 12.91 13.28 -23.88
C PRO A 125 12.64 13.24 -25.40
N GLY A 126 11.90 14.23 -25.89
CA GLY A 126 11.53 14.33 -27.31
C GLY A 126 10.32 13.48 -27.74
N ARG A 127 9.68 12.74 -26.83
CA ARG A 127 8.40 12.04 -27.07
C ARG A 127 7.27 12.68 -26.27
N PRO A 128 5.97 12.45 -26.60
CA PRO A 128 4.88 12.86 -25.75
C PRO A 128 5.10 12.30 -24.33
N PRO A 129 5.02 13.14 -23.29
CA PRO A 129 5.36 12.71 -21.93
C PRO A 129 4.37 11.65 -21.41
N VAL A 130 3.08 11.76 -21.73
CA VAL A 130 2.05 10.77 -21.41
C VAL A 130 1.67 10.02 -22.67
N ARG A 131 1.69 8.70 -22.63
CA ARG A 131 1.28 7.83 -23.75
C ARG A 131 -0.26 7.84 -23.87
N GLU A 132 -0.78 7.63 -25.07
CA GLU A 132 -2.22 7.64 -25.35
C GLU A 132 -2.97 6.58 -24.54
N ASN A 133 -2.45 5.35 -24.45
CA ASN A 133 -3.05 4.27 -23.68
C ASN A 133 -3.18 4.60 -22.19
N TRP A 134 -2.28 5.41 -21.63
CA TRP A 134 -2.32 5.81 -20.22
C TRP A 134 -3.59 6.60 -19.87
N ARG A 135 -4.09 7.42 -20.82
CA ARG A 135 -5.34 8.18 -20.63
C ARG A 135 -6.60 7.36 -20.90
N ALA A 136 -6.46 6.20 -21.54
CA ALA A 136 -7.59 5.34 -21.91
C ALA A 136 -7.89 4.26 -20.86
N MET A 137 -6.86 3.83 -20.11
CA MET A 137 -6.98 2.77 -19.11
C MET A 137 -5.91 2.92 -18.02
N PRO A 138 -6.15 2.40 -16.79
CA PRO A 138 -5.10 2.29 -15.79
C PRO A 138 -4.00 1.34 -16.31
N VAL A 139 -2.77 1.83 -16.45
CA VAL A 139 -1.63 0.99 -16.79
C VAL A 139 -0.88 0.60 -15.53
N GLY A 140 -0.33 -0.62 -15.50
CA GLY A 140 0.41 -1.14 -14.37
C GLY A 140 1.30 -2.30 -14.79
N TYR A 141 2.08 -2.81 -13.86
CA TYR A 141 2.90 -3.99 -14.05
C TYR A 141 2.71 -4.99 -12.91
N HIS A 142 2.97 -6.25 -13.18
CA HIS A 142 3.00 -7.27 -12.15
C HIS A 142 4.31 -7.15 -11.36
N GLY A 143 4.20 -6.66 -10.13
CA GLY A 143 5.29 -6.62 -9.18
C GLY A 143 5.58 -8.00 -8.59
N ARG A 144 6.66 -8.09 -7.83
CA ARG A 144 7.05 -9.32 -7.15
C ARG A 144 6.49 -9.38 -5.75
N ALA A 145 5.40 -10.10 -5.54
CA ALA A 145 4.77 -10.25 -4.22
C ALA A 145 5.75 -10.75 -3.13
N SER A 146 6.71 -11.61 -3.50
CA SER A 146 7.73 -12.12 -2.57
C SER A 146 8.80 -11.11 -2.15
N SER A 147 8.84 -9.92 -2.74
CA SER A 147 9.73 -8.81 -2.34
C SER A 147 9.05 -7.78 -1.44
N LEU A 148 7.76 -7.97 -1.12
CA LEU A 148 7.07 -7.16 -0.12
C LEU A 148 7.69 -7.40 1.26
N ALA A 149 7.97 -6.29 1.96
CA ALA A 149 8.52 -6.29 3.29
C ALA A 149 7.76 -5.33 4.20
N VAL A 150 7.68 -5.63 5.47
CA VAL A 150 7.07 -4.73 6.45
C VAL A 150 7.96 -3.53 6.72
N SER A 151 7.35 -2.40 7.03
CA SER A 151 8.00 -1.18 7.52
C SER A 151 9.06 -1.49 8.60
N GLY A 152 10.23 -0.86 8.49
CA GLY A 152 11.38 -1.11 9.36
C GLY A 152 12.38 -2.15 8.84
N THR A 153 12.02 -2.92 7.82
CA THR A 153 12.95 -3.86 7.18
C THR A 153 14.04 -3.08 6.43
N PRO A 154 15.34 -3.35 6.68
CA PRO A 154 16.41 -2.71 5.91
C PRO A 154 16.34 -3.04 4.42
N VAL A 155 16.63 -2.06 3.58
CA VAL A 155 16.54 -2.19 2.12
C VAL A 155 17.95 -2.30 1.55
N ARG A 156 18.24 -3.47 0.99
CA ARG A 156 19.55 -3.70 0.38
C ARG A 156 19.61 -3.09 -1.02
N ARG A 157 20.65 -2.26 -1.27
CA ARG A 157 20.92 -1.70 -2.59
C ARG A 157 21.05 -2.82 -3.61
N PRO A 158 20.22 -2.84 -4.68
CA PRO A 158 20.24 -3.92 -5.65
C PRO A 158 21.44 -3.83 -6.60
N ARG A 159 21.80 -4.96 -7.21
CA ARG A 159 22.72 -5.07 -8.32
C ARG A 159 21.95 -5.46 -9.58
N GLY A 160 22.33 -4.93 -10.71
CA GLY A 160 21.75 -5.25 -12.00
C GLY A 160 22.59 -4.66 -13.13
N GLN A 161 22.12 -4.75 -14.36
CA GLN A 161 22.76 -4.04 -15.45
C GLN A 161 22.42 -2.54 -15.36
N VAL A 162 23.37 -1.74 -14.88
CA VAL A 162 23.26 -0.27 -14.81
C VAL A 162 23.50 0.39 -16.16
N ALA A 163 24.13 -0.33 -17.08
CA ALA A 163 24.23 -0.09 -18.51
C ALA A 163 24.31 -1.44 -19.23
N LEU A 164 24.10 -1.46 -20.54
CA LEU A 164 24.20 -2.71 -21.33
C LEU A 164 25.56 -3.38 -21.15
N GLY A 165 25.55 -4.59 -20.57
CA GLY A 165 26.77 -5.38 -20.30
C GLY A 165 27.51 -4.98 -19.01
N GLU A 166 27.08 -3.95 -18.26
CA GLU A 166 27.71 -3.50 -17.02
C GLU A 166 26.89 -3.94 -15.79
N LEU A 167 27.30 -4.99 -15.11
CA LEU A 167 26.70 -5.45 -13.86
C LEU A 167 27.31 -4.72 -12.65
N ALA A 168 26.53 -3.89 -11.98
CA ALA A 168 26.96 -3.15 -10.79
C ALA A 168 25.84 -2.95 -9.77
N ALA A 169 26.17 -2.45 -8.57
CA ALA A 169 25.17 -1.89 -7.67
C ALA A 169 24.59 -0.62 -8.27
N THR A 170 23.27 -0.43 -8.12
CA THR A 170 22.61 0.79 -8.62
C THR A 170 23.25 2.04 -8.03
N ARG A 171 23.44 3.04 -8.86
CA ARG A 171 23.86 4.39 -8.49
C ARG A 171 22.68 5.35 -8.35
N GLU A 172 21.50 4.93 -8.84
CA GLU A 172 20.29 5.74 -8.91
C GLU A 172 19.16 5.09 -8.09
N LEU A 173 19.41 4.87 -6.78
CA LEU A 173 18.39 4.32 -5.90
C LEU A 173 17.40 5.43 -5.49
N ASP A 174 16.11 5.18 -5.71
CA ASP A 174 15.00 6.09 -5.52
C ASP A 174 13.92 5.48 -4.61
N LEU A 175 13.01 6.30 -4.14
CA LEU A 175 11.77 5.95 -3.45
C LEU A 175 10.56 6.29 -4.32
N GLU A 176 9.43 5.63 -4.07
CA GLU A 176 8.12 6.00 -4.60
C GLU A 176 7.08 5.99 -3.50
N CYS A 177 6.48 7.16 -3.22
CA CYS A 177 5.46 7.34 -2.20
C CYS A 177 4.08 7.01 -2.78
N GLU A 178 3.43 5.96 -2.23
CA GLU A 178 2.22 5.37 -2.78
C GLU A 178 1.20 4.99 -1.70
N LEU A 179 -0.02 4.75 -2.15
CA LEU A 179 -1.03 3.99 -1.43
C LEU A 179 -1.11 2.57 -2.00
N GLY A 180 -1.20 1.58 -1.12
CA GLY A 180 -1.55 0.21 -1.46
C GLY A 180 -2.94 -0.13 -0.97
N TYR A 181 -3.68 -0.92 -1.73
CA TYR A 181 -5.00 -1.42 -1.36
C TYR A 181 -4.92 -2.94 -1.20
N VAL A 182 -5.28 -3.41 -0.01
CA VAL A 182 -5.34 -4.85 0.31
C VAL A 182 -6.68 -5.39 -0.15
N CYS A 183 -6.64 -6.41 -1.00
CA CYS A 183 -7.82 -6.97 -1.68
C CYS A 183 -8.45 -8.12 -0.91
N GLY A 184 -9.76 -8.28 -1.13
CA GLY A 184 -10.57 -9.41 -0.69
C GLY A 184 -12.02 -9.01 -0.38
N PRO A 185 -12.95 -9.98 -0.29
CA PRO A 185 -12.70 -11.42 -0.46
C PRO A 185 -12.22 -11.75 -1.88
N GLY A 186 -11.68 -12.97 -2.04
CA GLY A 186 -11.26 -13.47 -3.34
C GLY A 186 -12.43 -13.54 -4.34
N ALA A 187 -12.09 -13.47 -5.63
CA ALA A 187 -13.06 -13.55 -6.71
C ALA A 187 -12.50 -14.30 -7.92
N VAL A 188 -13.37 -14.93 -8.67
CA VAL A 188 -13.07 -15.53 -9.97
C VAL A 188 -13.91 -14.82 -11.03
N GLY A 189 -13.23 -14.20 -11.99
CA GLY A 189 -13.88 -13.44 -13.05
C GLY A 189 -13.89 -11.92 -12.80
N PRO A 190 -14.47 -11.15 -13.74
CA PRO A 190 -14.45 -9.70 -13.68
C PRO A 190 -15.24 -9.15 -12.49
N ILE A 191 -14.65 -8.21 -11.78
CA ILE A 191 -15.33 -7.45 -10.72
C ILE A 191 -15.88 -6.17 -11.35
N GLY A 192 -17.22 -6.01 -11.30
CA GLY A 192 -17.87 -4.79 -11.77
C GLY A 192 -17.43 -3.57 -10.95
N ILE A 193 -17.20 -2.45 -11.62
CA ILE A 193 -16.61 -1.26 -11.01
C ILE A 193 -17.38 -0.74 -9.78
N ASP A 194 -18.72 -0.80 -9.79
CA ASP A 194 -19.54 -0.36 -8.65
C ASP A 194 -19.47 -1.33 -7.45
N ARG A 195 -18.95 -2.53 -7.65
CA ARG A 195 -18.72 -3.54 -6.60
C ARG A 195 -17.26 -3.60 -6.16
N ALA A 196 -16.38 -2.90 -6.85
CA ALA A 196 -14.94 -2.95 -6.57
C ALA A 196 -14.60 -2.60 -5.10
N GLY A 197 -15.34 -1.67 -4.50
CA GLY A 197 -15.18 -1.31 -3.08
C GLY A 197 -15.42 -2.45 -2.10
N ASP A 198 -16.29 -3.42 -2.44
CA ASP A 198 -16.57 -4.60 -1.61
C ASP A 198 -15.40 -5.59 -1.58
N HIS A 199 -14.47 -5.44 -2.51
CA HIS A 199 -13.26 -6.26 -2.64
C HIS A 199 -11.98 -5.52 -2.20
N ILE A 200 -12.12 -4.44 -1.44
CA ILE A 200 -10.99 -3.73 -0.83
C ILE A 200 -11.15 -3.75 0.69
N PHE A 201 -10.28 -4.52 1.36
CA PHE A 201 -10.28 -4.67 2.81
C PHE A 201 -9.78 -3.42 3.53
N GLY A 202 -8.79 -2.73 2.96
CA GLY A 202 -8.23 -1.53 3.55
C GLY A 202 -7.07 -0.95 2.74
N VAL A 203 -6.50 0.12 3.28
CA VAL A 203 -5.43 0.89 2.66
C VAL A 203 -4.17 0.87 3.52
N VAL A 204 -3.01 0.87 2.88
CA VAL A 204 -1.67 0.91 3.47
C VAL A 204 -0.82 1.96 2.76
N ILE A 205 0.25 2.43 3.42
CA ILE A 205 1.30 3.20 2.77
C ILE A 205 2.29 2.22 2.14
N VAL A 206 2.77 2.54 0.95
CA VAL A 206 3.74 1.73 0.20
C VAL A 206 4.91 2.60 -0.23
N ASN A 207 6.11 2.03 -0.19
CA ASN A 207 7.29 2.55 -0.86
C ASN A 207 7.77 1.51 -1.88
N ASP A 208 7.62 1.79 -3.17
CA ASP A 208 8.16 0.96 -4.23
C ASP A 208 9.58 1.40 -4.58
N TRP A 209 10.57 0.80 -3.90
CA TRP A 209 11.97 1.13 -4.09
C TRP A 209 12.42 0.90 -5.52
N SER A 210 13.11 1.86 -6.11
CA SER A 210 13.40 1.89 -7.53
C SER A 210 14.88 2.08 -7.81
N ALA A 211 15.46 1.19 -8.61
CA ALA A 211 16.81 1.33 -9.15
C ALA A 211 16.71 1.89 -10.58
N ARG A 212 16.83 3.21 -10.73
CA ARG A 212 16.45 3.92 -11.95
C ARG A 212 17.38 3.64 -13.13
N ASP A 213 18.67 3.48 -12.89
CA ASP A 213 19.64 3.08 -13.92
C ASP A 213 19.34 1.67 -14.44
N ILE A 214 19.08 0.69 -13.55
CA ILE A 214 18.70 -0.66 -13.93
C ILE A 214 17.36 -0.64 -14.67
N GLN A 215 16.35 0.07 -14.13
CA GLN A 215 15.03 0.21 -14.75
C GLN A 215 15.13 0.77 -16.17
N ARG A 216 15.97 1.77 -16.40
CA ARG A 216 16.16 2.42 -17.72
C ARG A 216 16.68 1.45 -18.76
N VAL A 217 17.52 0.49 -18.37
CA VAL A 217 18.10 -0.51 -19.28
C VAL A 217 17.08 -1.57 -19.70
N GLU A 218 16.14 -1.95 -18.79
CA GLU A 218 15.31 -3.14 -18.98
C GLU A 218 13.84 -2.88 -19.28
N TYR A 219 13.31 -1.66 -19.02
CA TYR A 219 11.85 -1.47 -18.99
C TYR A 219 11.15 -1.58 -20.34
N GLU A 220 11.84 -1.40 -21.46
CA GLU A 220 11.30 -1.65 -22.79
C GLU A 220 11.84 -3.00 -23.32
N PRO A 221 10.96 -3.87 -23.91
CA PRO A 221 9.57 -3.64 -24.31
C PRO A 221 8.50 -4.13 -23.30
N LEU A 222 8.85 -4.84 -22.23
CA LEU A 222 7.87 -5.56 -21.41
C LEU A 222 7.56 -4.91 -20.05
N GLY A 223 8.25 -3.86 -19.69
CA GLY A 223 8.13 -3.18 -18.39
C GLY A 223 9.28 -3.51 -17.42
N PRO A 224 9.30 -2.90 -16.22
CA PRO A 224 10.38 -3.06 -15.26
C PRO A 224 10.40 -4.47 -14.66
N LEU A 225 11.59 -4.97 -14.32
CA LEU A 225 11.82 -6.23 -13.65
C LEU A 225 12.77 -6.04 -12.46
N ASN A 226 14.09 -6.10 -12.67
CA ASN A 226 15.08 -6.04 -11.58
C ASN A 226 15.16 -4.66 -10.92
N GLY A 227 14.88 -3.59 -11.67
CA GLY A 227 14.86 -2.22 -11.17
C GLY A 227 13.73 -1.94 -10.17
N LYS A 228 12.75 -2.85 -10.06
CA LYS A 228 11.55 -2.71 -9.21
C LYS A 228 11.32 -3.92 -8.29
N SER A 229 11.72 -5.12 -8.67
CA SER A 229 11.37 -6.34 -7.94
C SER A 229 12.30 -6.71 -6.80
N PHE A 230 13.22 -5.83 -6.38
CA PHE A 230 14.19 -6.12 -5.32
C PHE A 230 13.67 -5.80 -3.91
N ALA A 231 12.78 -4.82 -3.77
CA ALA A 231 12.16 -4.45 -2.50
C ALA A 231 10.91 -3.60 -2.75
N THR A 232 9.84 -3.87 -1.99
CA THR A 232 8.68 -3.00 -1.83
C THR A 232 8.31 -3.02 -0.35
N SER A 233 8.29 -1.86 0.31
CA SER A 233 7.95 -1.76 1.74
C SER A 233 6.52 -1.31 1.93
N MET A 234 5.80 -1.89 2.91
CA MET A 234 4.44 -1.47 3.25
C MET A 234 4.27 -1.28 4.76
N SER A 235 3.31 -0.44 5.16
CA SER A 235 2.96 -0.23 6.55
C SER A 235 2.47 -1.53 7.21
N ALA A 236 2.80 -1.72 8.49
CA ALA A 236 2.44 -2.92 9.25
C ALA A 236 0.93 -3.00 9.57
N TRP A 237 0.24 -1.88 9.52
CA TRP A 237 -1.16 -1.74 9.88
C TRP A 237 -1.98 -1.35 8.66
N ILE A 238 -3.06 -2.09 8.42
CA ILE A 238 -4.02 -1.83 7.35
C ILE A 238 -5.13 -0.95 7.93
N THR A 239 -5.29 0.25 7.38
CA THR A 239 -6.40 1.14 7.75
C THR A 239 -7.65 0.67 7.01
N PRO A 240 -8.72 0.26 7.70
CA PRO A 240 -9.96 -0.16 7.05
C PRO A 240 -10.64 1.02 6.36
N LEU A 241 -11.31 0.77 5.22
CA LEU A 241 -11.87 1.84 4.37
C LEU A 241 -13.02 2.64 5.00
N ASP A 242 -13.64 2.16 6.04
CA ASP A 242 -14.68 2.88 6.79
C ASP A 242 -14.09 3.97 7.70
N ALA A 243 -12.84 3.83 8.13
CA ALA A 243 -12.17 4.79 9.01
C ALA A 243 -11.97 6.16 8.33
N PRO A 244 -11.33 6.28 7.15
CA PRO A 244 -11.18 7.53 6.43
C PRO A 244 -12.38 7.84 5.50
N SER A 245 -13.56 7.25 5.73
CA SER A 245 -14.71 7.44 4.82
C SER A 245 -15.10 8.92 4.64
N GLY A 246 -14.92 9.75 5.67
CA GLY A 246 -15.11 11.20 5.62
C GLY A 246 -14.08 11.95 4.75
N ALA A 247 -13.01 11.28 4.33
CA ALA A 247 -12.00 11.83 3.42
C ALA A 247 -12.20 11.39 1.95
N ARG A 248 -13.33 10.78 1.61
CA ARG A 248 -13.64 10.46 0.21
C ARG A 248 -13.95 11.71 -0.58
N VAL A 249 -13.33 11.84 -1.74
CA VAL A 249 -13.51 12.95 -2.69
C VAL A 249 -13.74 12.40 -4.08
N ALA A 250 -14.41 13.18 -4.94
CA ALA A 250 -14.56 12.82 -6.35
C ALA A 250 -13.20 12.89 -7.06
N PRO A 251 -12.88 11.94 -7.95
CA PRO A 251 -11.70 12.02 -8.79
C PRO A 251 -11.81 13.18 -9.79
N PRO A 252 -10.68 13.64 -10.35
CA PRO A 252 -10.69 14.66 -11.40
C PRO A 252 -11.44 14.16 -12.65
N ALA A 253 -11.95 15.10 -13.46
CA ALA A 253 -12.57 14.76 -14.72
C ALA A 253 -11.56 14.08 -15.66
N GLN A 254 -11.96 12.96 -16.24
CA GLN A 254 -11.10 12.18 -17.14
C GLN A 254 -11.36 12.55 -18.60
N ASN A 255 -10.31 12.79 -19.37
CA ASN A 255 -10.37 13.08 -20.79
C ASN A 255 -9.27 12.30 -21.55
N PRO A 256 -9.62 11.38 -22.47
CA PRO A 256 -10.99 11.02 -22.90
C PRO A 256 -11.81 10.35 -21.80
N VAL A 257 -13.14 10.30 -21.96
CA VAL A 257 -14.01 9.50 -21.09
C VAL A 257 -13.58 8.04 -21.23
N PRO A 258 -13.30 7.34 -20.13
CA PRO A 258 -12.88 5.94 -20.19
C PRO A 258 -13.96 5.00 -20.75
N ALA A 259 -13.55 3.79 -21.11
CA ALA A 259 -14.48 2.74 -21.51
C ALA A 259 -15.51 2.44 -20.41
N ALA A 260 -16.71 2.00 -20.79
CA ALA A 260 -17.86 1.84 -19.90
C ALA A 260 -17.57 1.03 -18.61
N TYR A 261 -16.75 -0.02 -18.70
CA TYR A 261 -16.38 -0.84 -17.53
C TYR A 261 -15.53 -0.09 -16.48
N LEU A 262 -15.00 1.09 -16.83
CA LEU A 262 -14.24 1.99 -15.95
C LEU A 262 -15.06 3.19 -15.46
N CYS A 263 -16.36 3.28 -15.82
CA CYS A 263 -17.24 4.37 -15.42
C CYS A 263 -18.07 3.94 -14.21
N ALA A 264 -17.66 4.34 -13.00
CA ALA A 264 -18.42 4.09 -11.77
C ALA A 264 -19.59 5.06 -11.63
N SER A 265 -20.68 4.59 -11.03
CA SER A 265 -21.85 5.43 -10.70
C SER A 265 -21.52 6.45 -9.59
N SER A 266 -20.61 6.12 -8.69
CA SER A 266 -20.14 6.98 -7.58
C SER A 266 -18.63 6.81 -7.38
N PRO A 267 -17.80 7.39 -8.28
CA PRO A 267 -16.36 7.26 -8.19
C PRO A 267 -15.78 8.03 -6.99
N TRP A 268 -14.75 7.49 -6.36
CA TRP A 268 -14.10 8.11 -5.21
C TRP A 268 -12.59 7.92 -5.19
N LEU A 269 -11.91 8.89 -4.60
CA LEU A 269 -10.53 8.81 -4.12
C LEU A 269 -10.52 9.04 -2.61
N LEU A 270 -9.44 8.66 -1.96
CA LEU A 270 -9.16 9.10 -0.58
C LEU A 270 -8.30 10.37 -0.64
N ASP A 271 -8.72 11.43 0.06
CA ASP A 271 -7.89 12.62 0.26
C ASP A 271 -6.86 12.35 1.36
N VAL A 272 -5.84 11.59 1.01
CA VAL A 272 -4.70 11.33 1.88
C VAL A 272 -3.64 12.39 1.66
N ALA A 273 -3.29 13.10 2.72
CA ALA A 273 -2.08 13.91 2.78
C ALA A 273 -0.91 12.99 3.11
N LEU A 274 0.05 12.91 2.20
CA LEU A 274 1.27 12.12 2.37
C LEU A 274 2.44 13.03 2.75
N GLU A 275 3.47 12.44 3.33
CA GLU A 275 4.73 13.10 3.68
C GLU A 275 5.90 12.20 3.31
N VAL A 276 6.86 12.76 2.60
CA VAL A 276 8.11 12.10 2.20
C VAL A 276 9.24 12.72 3.01
N GLU A 277 9.87 11.93 3.86
CA GLU A 277 11.00 12.33 4.70
C GLU A 277 12.23 11.50 4.36
N VAL A 278 13.39 12.15 4.28
CA VAL A 278 14.71 11.50 4.14
C VAL A 278 15.64 12.05 5.20
N ASN A 279 16.23 11.17 6.01
CA ASN A 279 17.17 11.53 7.09
C ASN A 279 16.62 12.59 8.07
N GLY A 280 15.32 12.54 8.38
CA GLY A 280 14.66 13.48 9.29
C GLY A 280 14.24 14.81 8.64
N GLU A 281 14.52 15.02 7.35
CA GLU A 281 14.08 16.18 6.60
C GLU A 281 12.86 15.84 5.73
N VAL A 282 11.76 16.58 5.91
CA VAL A 282 10.56 16.44 5.06
C VAL A 282 10.81 17.17 3.75
N LEU A 283 10.86 16.41 2.66
CA LEU A 283 11.15 16.90 1.32
C LEU A 283 9.90 17.26 0.52
N SER A 284 8.79 16.56 0.76
CA SER A 284 7.60 16.66 -0.09
C SER A 284 6.32 16.28 0.67
N ARG A 285 5.18 16.83 0.18
CA ARG A 285 3.84 16.57 0.73
C ARG A 285 2.82 16.30 -0.40
N PRO A 286 2.89 15.14 -1.06
CA PRO A 286 1.93 14.77 -2.10
C PRO A 286 0.53 14.52 -1.53
N ARG A 287 -0.50 14.59 -2.40
CA ARG A 287 -1.88 14.34 -2.01
C ARG A 287 -2.54 13.33 -2.94
N ALA A 288 -3.08 12.26 -2.38
CA ALA A 288 -3.72 11.19 -3.15
C ALA A 288 -5.02 11.63 -3.86
N ARG A 289 -5.64 12.73 -3.44
CA ARG A 289 -6.79 13.32 -4.14
C ARG A 289 -6.49 13.78 -5.58
N GLU A 290 -5.19 13.93 -5.92
CA GLU A 290 -4.73 14.35 -7.25
C GLU A 290 -4.52 13.18 -8.23
N LEU A 291 -4.72 11.93 -7.78
CA LEU A 291 -4.66 10.77 -8.65
C LEU A 291 -5.69 10.88 -9.78
N TYR A 292 -5.29 10.47 -10.98
CA TYR A 292 -6.17 10.43 -12.16
C TYR A 292 -7.04 9.17 -12.18
N TRP A 293 -6.49 8.01 -11.83
CA TRP A 293 -7.19 6.74 -11.77
C TRP A 293 -7.60 6.40 -10.34
N ALA A 294 -8.88 6.09 -10.16
CA ALA A 294 -9.45 5.73 -8.86
C ALA A 294 -9.20 4.23 -8.52
N PRO A 295 -9.17 3.86 -7.23
CA PRO A 295 -8.93 2.46 -6.83
C PRO A 295 -9.96 1.49 -7.42
N ALA A 296 -11.23 1.87 -7.53
CA ALA A 296 -12.25 1.05 -8.18
C ALA A 296 -11.95 0.80 -9.66
N GLN A 297 -11.40 1.79 -10.37
CA GLN A 297 -11.01 1.65 -11.77
C GLN A 297 -9.80 0.71 -11.93
N MET A 298 -8.82 0.83 -11.05
CA MET A 298 -7.64 -0.05 -11.04
C MET A 298 -8.05 -1.51 -10.79
N LEU A 299 -8.90 -1.77 -9.79
CA LEU A 299 -9.36 -3.12 -9.46
C LEU A 299 -10.24 -3.72 -10.57
N ALA A 300 -11.19 -2.93 -11.12
CA ALA A 300 -12.00 -3.38 -12.24
C ALA A 300 -11.13 -3.72 -13.47
N HIS A 301 -10.12 -2.89 -13.76
CA HIS A 301 -9.20 -3.15 -14.88
C HIS A 301 -8.33 -4.39 -14.66
N MET A 302 -7.84 -4.59 -13.44
CA MET A 302 -7.01 -5.73 -13.07
C MET A 302 -7.73 -7.08 -13.23
N THR A 303 -9.08 -7.09 -13.15
CA THR A 303 -9.89 -8.31 -13.18
C THR A 303 -10.74 -8.46 -14.45
N VAL A 304 -10.81 -7.46 -15.33
CA VAL A 304 -11.70 -7.46 -16.51
C VAL A 304 -11.47 -8.63 -17.48
N ASN A 305 -10.25 -9.16 -17.51
CA ASN A 305 -9.86 -10.31 -18.33
C ASN A 305 -10.25 -11.67 -17.71
N GLY A 306 -10.91 -11.68 -16.55
CA GLY A 306 -11.25 -12.89 -15.80
C GLY A 306 -10.15 -13.40 -14.87
N ALA A 307 -9.08 -12.61 -14.65
CA ALA A 307 -8.04 -12.97 -13.70
C ALA A 307 -8.61 -13.14 -12.28
N ARG A 308 -8.08 -14.14 -11.58
CA ARG A 308 -8.46 -14.40 -10.19
C ARG A 308 -7.90 -13.31 -9.27
N LEU A 309 -8.72 -12.85 -8.33
CA LEU A 309 -8.32 -12.08 -7.17
C LEU A 309 -8.26 -13.02 -5.95
N SER A 310 -7.20 -12.94 -5.16
CA SER A 310 -7.07 -13.70 -3.91
C SER A 310 -7.15 -12.77 -2.71
N ALA A 311 -7.70 -13.25 -1.60
CA ALA A 311 -7.69 -12.50 -0.35
C ALA A 311 -6.25 -12.19 0.07
N GLY A 312 -5.97 -10.93 0.36
CA GLY A 312 -4.64 -10.45 0.69
C GLY A 312 -3.78 -10.06 -0.51
N ASP A 313 -4.24 -10.20 -1.77
CA ASP A 313 -3.59 -9.56 -2.91
C ASP A 313 -3.51 -8.04 -2.69
N ILE A 314 -2.51 -7.41 -3.29
CA ILE A 314 -2.29 -5.97 -3.13
C ILE A 314 -2.17 -5.35 -4.51
N PHE A 315 -2.80 -4.20 -4.70
CA PHE A 315 -2.44 -3.30 -5.77
C PHE A 315 -2.04 -1.93 -5.21
N ALA A 316 -0.98 -1.35 -5.77
CA ALA A 316 -0.50 -0.03 -5.43
C ALA A 316 -0.88 0.99 -6.51
N THR A 317 -0.92 2.26 -6.13
CA THR A 317 -1.35 3.36 -7.02
C THR A 317 -0.30 3.75 -8.05
N GLY A 318 0.94 3.31 -7.86
CA GLY A 318 2.07 4.02 -8.40
C GLY A 318 2.34 5.33 -7.63
N THR A 319 3.49 5.92 -7.89
CA THR A 319 3.93 7.16 -7.23
C THR A 319 2.85 8.23 -7.27
N ILE A 320 2.56 8.84 -6.14
CA ILE A 320 1.61 9.95 -6.01
C ILE A 320 2.38 11.25 -6.10
N SER A 321 2.18 12.01 -7.17
CA SER A 321 2.76 13.34 -7.36
C SER A 321 1.67 14.35 -7.71
N GLY A 322 1.81 15.55 -7.18
CA GLY A 322 0.94 16.68 -7.48
C GLY A 322 1.60 17.68 -8.46
N ALA A 323 0.81 18.67 -8.88
CA ALA A 323 1.24 19.68 -9.85
C ALA A 323 2.13 20.78 -9.26
N GLN A 324 2.13 20.96 -7.93
CA GLN A 324 2.88 22.01 -7.27
C GLN A 324 4.27 21.53 -6.84
N PRO A 325 5.31 22.39 -6.89
CA PRO A 325 6.61 22.05 -6.35
C PRO A 325 6.53 21.64 -4.87
N GLY A 326 7.25 20.57 -4.48
CA GLY A 326 7.21 20.02 -3.13
C GLY A 326 6.01 19.09 -2.89
N THR A 327 5.35 18.62 -3.98
CA THR A 327 4.30 17.61 -3.95
C THR A 327 4.62 16.38 -4.80
N GLU A 328 5.87 16.24 -5.22
CA GLU A 328 6.37 15.08 -5.95
C GLU A 328 6.58 13.88 -5.03
N GLY A 329 6.24 12.69 -5.47
CA GLY A 329 6.31 11.45 -4.68
C GLY A 329 7.57 10.62 -4.88
N SER A 330 8.53 11.09 -5.70
CA SER A 330 9.81 10.42 -5.91
C SER A 330 10.99 11.40 -5.91
N LEU A 331 12.20 10.91 -5.59
CA LEU A 331 13.40 11.73 -5.61
C LEU A 331 13.84 12.07 -7.04
N ALA A 332 13.58 11.18 -7.99
CA ALA A 332 13.83 11.44 -9.41
C ALA A 332 13.13 12.70 -9.88
N GLU A 333 11.91 12.97 -9.40
CA GLU A 333 11.16 14.18 -9.68
C GLU A 333 11.67 15.38 -8.85
N LEU A 334 11.79 15.21 -7.53
CA LEU A 334 12.24 16.26 -6.59
C LEU A 334 13.62 16.78 -6.92
N TRP A 335 14.55 15.88 -7.21
CA TRP A 335 15.95 16.21 -7.47
C TRP A 335 16.32 16.18 -8.95
N ARG A 336 15.35 15.98 -9.82
CA ARG A 336 15.50 15.99 -11.30
C ARG A 336 16.60 15.06 -11.81
N GLY A 337 16.82 13.92 -11.10
CA GLY A 337 17.86 12.96 -11.41
C GLY A 337 19.29 13.38 -11.04
N GLU A 338 19.47 14.48 -10.29
CA GLU A 338 20.78 14.99 -9.91
C GLU A 338 21.34 14.34 -8.63
N ARG A 339 20.47 13.75 -7.81
CA ARG A 339 20.81 13.12 -6.54
C ARG A 339 19.99 11.87 -6.29
N TRP A 340 20.53 10.91 -5.53
CA TRP A 340 19.94 9.63 -5.22
C TRP A 340 20.24 9.22 -3.78
N LEU A 341 19.54 8.21 -3.27
CA LEU A 341 19.76 7.66 -1.94
C LEU A 341 21.14 7.00 -1.84
N ALA A 342 21.85 7.33 -0.77
CA ALA A 342 23.11 6.73 -0.37
C ALA A 342 22.89 5.55 0.60
N ASP A 343 23.93 4.73 0.80
CA ASP A 343 23.93 3.73 1.86
C ASP A 343 23.91 4.43 3.22
N GLY A 344 23.04 3.97 4.12
CA GLY A 344 22.80 4.60 5.42
C GLY A 344 21.61 5.56 5.44
N ASP A 345 21.16 6.07 4.29
CA ASP A 345 19.99 6.94 4.24
C ASP A 345 18.73 6.21 4.76
N GLU A 346 17.91 6.96 5.51
CA GLU A 346 16.64 6.50 6.01
C GLU A 346 15.50 7.27 5.35
N VAL A 347 14.54 6.53 4.81
CA VAL A 347 13.31 7.06 4.22
C VAL A 347 12.15 6.78 5.16
N VAL A 348 11.28 7.78 5.35
CA VAL A 348 10.00 7.61 6.07
C VAL A 348 8.88 8.23 5.24
N LEU A 349 7.86 7.43 4.96
CA LEU A 349 6.63 7.88 4.31
C LEU A 349 5.50 7.80 5.32
N ARG A 350 4.69 8.85 5.44
CA ARG A 350 3.51 8.89 6.34
C ARG A 350 2.28 9.32 5.56
N GLY A 351 1.11 8.94 6.07
CA GLY A 351 -0.16 9.32 5.46
C GLY A 351 -1.24 9.62 6.49
N ARG A 352 -2.05 10.64 6.20
CA ARG A 352 -3.20 11.04 7.03
C ARG A 352 -4.40 11.36 6.15
N ALA A 353 -5.59 10.91 6.54
CA ALA A 353 -6.84 11.17 5.84
C ALA A 353 -7.96 11.52 6.83
N GLY A 354 -8.55 12.71 6.75
CA GLY A 354 -9.68 13.12 7.59
C GLY A 354 -9.43 13.00 9.09
N GLY A 355 -8.19 13.23 9.56
CA GLY A 355 -7.80 13.05 10.97
C GLY A 355 -7.35 11.65 11.35
N VAL A 356 -7.46 10.67 10.44
CA VAL A 356 -7.00 9.28 10.62
C VAL A 356 -5.56 9.14 10.17
N GLU A 357 -4.69 8.63 11.03
CA GLU A 357 -3.32 8.23 10.66
C GLU A 357 -3.36 6.87 9.96
N LEU A 358 -2.79 6.81 8.75
CA LEU A 358 -2.66 5.56 8.00
C LEU A 358 -1.38 4.78 8.37
N GLY A 359 -0.60 5.30 9.32
CA GLY A 359 0.68 4.72 9.71
C GLY A 359 1.86 5.24 8.89
N GLU A 360 2.98 4.52 8.97
CA GLU A 360 4.21 4.88 8.27
C GLU A 360 4.89 3.68 7.61
N VAL A 361 5.67 3.97 6.58
CA VAL A 361 6.68 3.08 6.01
C VAL A 361 8.05 3.69 6.28
N ARG A 362 8.91 2.92 6.94
CA ARG A 362 10.29 3.28 7.21
C ARG A 362 11.23 2.26 6.59
N GLY A 363 12.32 2.71 5.97
CA GLY A 363 13.36 1.85 5.45
C GLY A 363 14.72 2.52 5.46
N ARG A 364 15.75 1.78 5.91
CA ARG A 364 17.14 2.23 5.86
C ARG A 364 17.88 1.49 4.75
N VAL A 365 18.56 2.24 3.90
CA VAL A 365 19.36 1.67 2.81
C VAL A 365 20.63 1.04 3.40
N ILE A 366 20.89 -0.21 3.02
CA ILE A 366 22.15 -0.90 3.35
C ILE A 366 22.91 -1.26 2.08
N ALA A 367 24.23 -1.38 2.19
CA ALA A 367 25.13 -1.62 1.08
C ALA A 367 24.74 -2.89 0.28
N ALA A 368 25.01 -2.88 -1.01
CA ALA A 368 24.84 -4.03 -1.89
C ALA A 368 25.67 -5.24 -1.40
N HIS A 369 25.26 -6.44 -1.79
CA HIS A 369 26.15 -7.59 -1.65
C HIS A 369 27.44 -7.37 -2.44
N ALA A 370 28.56 -7.90 -1.93
CA ALA A 370 29.85 -7.86 -2.58
C ALA A 370 29.85 -8.54 -3.95
#